data_d0057ac591a1bbc8cf771b0495f4f2b8
#
_entry.id   d0057ac591a1bbc8cf771b0495f4f2b8
#
_cell.length_a   1.000
_cell.length_b   1.000
_cell.length_c   1.000
_cell.angle_alpha   90.00
_cell.angle_beta   90.00
_cell.angle_gamma   90.00
#
_symmetry.space_group_name_H-M   'P 1'
#
loop_
_entity.id
_entity.type
_entity.pdbx_description
1 polymer ?
#
loop_
_entity_poly.entity_id
_entity_poly.type
_entity_poly.pdbx_seq_one_letter_code
_entity_poly.pdbx_strand_id
1 'polypeptide(L)'
;MCIRDSINIDLSKQYQKLLNLLIDEKPDSIVHFAEQRAAPYSMKSSYTKRYTVDNNVNGTHNLLAVIVESNLDIHIVHLGTMGVYGYGSHRGATIPEGYLKVEVPQPDGSRFEEEILHPASPGSVYHMTKTLDQLLFLYYNKNDLIRITDLHQGIVWGTNTETTLKDPRLTNRFDYDGDYGTVLNRFLMQAAIGYPLTVHGTGGQTRAFI
;
A
#
# COMPACT_ATOMS: atom_id res chain seq x y z
N MET A 1 -15.82 -14.42 9.02
CA MET A 1 -15.77 -12.95 9.19
C MET A 1 -17.19 -12.45 9.28
N CYS A 2 -17.61 -11.93 10.42
CA CYS A 2 -18.94 -11.32 10.56
C CYS A 2 -18.86 -9.89 10.03
N ILE A 3 -19.40 -9.61 8.85
CA ILE A 3 -19.61 -8.24 8.34
C ILE A 3 -20.92 -7.71 8.94
N ARG A 4 -21.04 -7.77 10.27
CA ARG A 4 -22.28 -7.34 10.92
C ARG A 4 -22.34 -5.85 11.21
N ASP A 5 -21.15 -5.23 11.40
CA ASP A 5 -21.07 -3.85 11.79
C ASP A 5 -20.19 -3.10 10.80
N SER A 6 -20.79 -2.21 10.04
CA SER A 6 -20.10 -1.32 9.10
C SER A 6 -20.26 0.11 9.59
N ILE A 7 -19.14 0.77 9.89
CA ILE A 7 -19.10 2.16 10.32
C ILE A 7 -18.44 2.99 9.22
N ASN A 8 -19.13 4.01 8.73
CA ASN A 8 -18.58 4.89 7.71
C ASN A 8 -17.74 6.00 8.37
N ILE A 9 -16.41 5.93 8.16
CA ILE A 9 -15.43 6.91 8.65
C ILE A 9 -14.46 7.26 7.53
N ASP A 10 -14.26 8.56 7.28
CA ASP A 10 -13.16 9.08 6.47
C ASP A 10 -11.95 9.26 7.38
N LEU A 11 -10.94 8.37 7.26
CA LEU A 11 -9.75 8.38 8.12
C LEU A 11 -8.96 9.69 8.00
N SER A 12 -8.95 10.31 6.81
CA SER A 12 -8.21 11.55 6.59
C SER A 12 -8.84 12.79 7.24
N LYS A 13 -10.13 12.72 7.62
CA LYS A 13 -10.90 13.88 8.08
C LYS A 13 -11.57 13.73 9.44
N GLN A 14 -11.87 12.50 9.86
CA GLN A 14 -12.72 12.26 11.04
C GLN A 14 -11.92 11.66 12.21
N TYR A 15 -10.81 12.33 12.55
CA TYR A 15 -9.88 11.91 13.60
C TYR A 15 -10.58 11.53 14.91
N GLN A 16 -11.41 12.42 15.46
CA GLN A 16 -12.07 12.17 16.76
C GLN A 16 -13.04 10.99 16.70
N LYS A 17 -13.73 10.80 15.58
CA LYS A 17 -14.62 9.66 15.40
C LYS A 17 -13.86 8.35 15.34
N LEU A 18 -12.69 8.35 14.70
CA LEU A 18 -11.80 7.19 14.66
C LEU A 18 -11.25 6.87 16.05
N LEU A 19 -10.79 7.88 16.81
CA LEU A 19 -10.30 7.69 18.17
C LEU A 19 -11.37 7.08 19.07
N ASN A 20 -12.58 7.64 19.05
CA ASN A 20 -13.69 7.12 19.85
C ASN A 20 -14.00 5.66 19.49
N LEU A 21 -14.01 5.33 18.19
CA LEU A 21 -14.22 3.96 17.74
C LEU A 21 -13.17 2.99 18.30
N LEU A 22 -11.88 3.37 18.28
CA LEU A 22 -10.83 2.50 18.83
C LEU A 22 -10.96 2.31 20.35
N ILE A 23 -11.32 3.36 21.07
CA ILE A 23 -11.55 3.30 22.53
C ILE A 23 -12.73 2.39 22.87
N ASP A 24 -13.80 2.44 22.07
CA ASP A 24 -15.01 1.65 22.28
C ASP A 24 -14.81 0.17 21.93
N GLU A 25 -14.22 -0.10 20.76
CA GLU A 25 -14.09 -1.47 20.21
C GLU A 25 -12.84 -2.21 20.70
N LYS A 26 -11.76 -1.50 21.06
CA LYS A 26 -10.48 -2.04 21.56
C LYS A 26 -9.96 -3.21 20.72
N PRO A 27 -9.74 -3.02 19.43
CA PRO A 27 -9.26 -4.10 18.56
C PRO A 27 -7.83 -4.48 18.90
N ASP A 28 -7.50 -5.77 18.81
CA ASP A 28 -6.12 -6.27 18.93
C ASP A 28 -5.29 -6.01 17.67
N SER A 29 -5.97 -5.87 16.52
CA SER A 29 -5.31 -5.64 15.25
C SER A 29 -6.20 -4.88 14.27
N ILE A 30 -5.56 -4.14 13.36
CA ILE A 30 -6.21 -3.38 12.29
C ILE A 30 -5.57 -3.77 10.96
N VAL A 31 -6.41 -4.14 9.99
CA VAL A 31 -5.98 -4.31 8.60
C VAL A 31 -6.31 -3.02 7.84
N HIS A 32 -5.29 -2.29 7.42
CA HIS A 32 -5.43 -0.97 6.81
C HIS A 32 -5.39 -1.04 5.29
N PHE A 33 -6.57 -0.93 4.66
CA PHE A 33 -6.78 -0.87 3.20
C PHE A 33 -7.44 0.43 2.75
N ALA A 34 -7.67 1.37 3.66
CA ALA A 34 -8.49 2.56 3.43
C ALA A 34 -7.73 3.66 2.67
N GLU A 35 -7.20 3.31 1.51
CA GLU A 35 -6.43 4.22 0.68
C GLU A 35 -6.89 4.23 -0.78
N GLN A 36 -6.61 5.33 -1.48
CA GLN A 36 -6.70 5.38 -2.93
C GLN A 36 -5.59 4.48 -3.52
N ARG A 37 -5.97 3.41 -4.20
CA ARG A 37 -5.11 2.27 -4.54
C ARG A 37 -4.55 2.25 -5.97
N ALA A 38 -4.85 3.28 -6.78
CA ALA A 38 -4.59 3.21 -8.21
C ALA A 38 -3.56 4.22 -8.69
N ALA A 39 -2.43 3.74 -9.20
CA ALA A 39 -1.38 4.58 -9.78
C ALA A 39 -1.90 5.42 -10.96
N PRO A 40 -2.62 4.88 -11.97
CA PRO A 40 -3.13 5.69 -13.08
C PRO A 40 -4.09 6.78 -12.62
N TYR A 41 -5.03 6.48 -11.73
CA TYR A 41 -5.94 7.48 -11.17
C TYR A 41 -5.16 8.62 -10.49
N SER A 42 -4.15 8.29 -9.69
CA SER A 42 -3.35 9.30 -8.96
C SER A 42 -2.63 10.29 -9.86
N MET A 43 -2.50 10.00 -11.17
CA MET A 43 -1.75 10.81 -12.12
C MET A 43 -2.63 11.62 -13.09
N LYS A 44 -3.96 11.46 -13.06
CA LYS A 44 -4.89 12.05 -14.05
C LYS A 44 -4.93 13.58 -14.05
N SER A 45 -4.87 14.20 -12.87
CA SER A 45 -5.04 15.63 -12.73
C SER A 45 -4.42 16.15 -11.43
N SER A 46 -4.30 17.48 -11.29
CA SER A 46 -3.90 18.10 -10.02
C SER A 46 -4.86 17.76 -8.88
N TYR A 47 -6.14 17.63 -9.17
CA TYR A 47 -7.14 17.21 -8.18
C TYR A 47 -6.89 15.79 -7.68
N THR A 48 -6.73 14.81 -8.58
CA THR A 48 -6.50 13.42 -8.20
C THR A 48 -5.17 13.21 -7.48
N LYS A 49 -4.13 13.98 -7.85
CA LYS A 49 -2.84 13.99 -7.15
C LYS A 49 -3.02 14.43 -5.69
N ARG A 50 -3.66 15.59 -5.47
CA ARG A 50 -3.91 16.12 -4.11
C ARG A 50 -4.80 15.16 -3.32
N TYR A 51 -5.91 14.72 -3.92
CA TYR A 51 -6.82 13.77 -3.28
C TYR A 51 -6.07 12.52 -2.81
N THR A 52 -5.18 11.95 -3.64
CA THR A 52 -4.42 10.76 -3.28
C THR A 52 -3.50 11.02 -2.07
N VAL A 53 -2.81 12.16 -2.04
CA VAL A 53 -1.96 12.52 -0.89
C VAL A 53 -2.79 12.75 0.36
N ASP A 54 -3.84 13.56 0.27
CA ASP A 54 -4.70 13.91 1.41
C ASP A 54 -5.39 12.67 1.99
N ASN A 55 -5.88 11.78 1.13
CA ASN A 55 -6.56 10.56 1.57
C ASN A 55 -5.59 9.54 2.17
N ASN A 56 -4.49 9.25 1.48
CA ASN A 56 -3.59 8.16 1.89
C ASN A 56 -2.71 8.58 3.07
N VAL A 57 -1.90 9.61 2.90
CA VAL A 57 -0.92 10.00 3.93
C VAL A 57 -1.59 10.49 5.21
N ASN A 58 -2.60 11.37 5.09
CA ASN A 58 -3.33 11.84 6.26
C ASN A 58 -4.16 10.72 6.91
N GLY A 59 -4.73 9.81 6.10
CA GLY A 59 -5.48 8.67 6.62
C GLY A 59 -4.60 7.73 7.44
N THR A 60 -3.44 7.35 6.90
CA THR A 60 -2.46 6.50 7.59
C THR A 60 -1.90 7.20 8.83
N HIS A 61 -1.52 8.48 8.71
CA HIS A 61 -1.01 9.25 9.85
C HIS A 61 -2.04 9.39 10.97
N ASN A 62 -3.30 9.71 10.65
CA ASN A 62 -4.36 9.79 11.65
C ASN A 62 -4.58 8.45 12.35
N LEU A 63 -4.53 7.32 11.60
CA LEU A 63 -4.66 5.99 12.18
C LEU A 63 -3.55 5.72 13.20
N LEU A 64 -2.30 6.01 12.86
CA LEU A 64 -1.15 5.85 13.76
C LEU A 64 -1.29 6.75 15.01
N ALA A 65 -1.64 8.01 14.81
CA ALA A 65 -1.80 8.96 15.90
C ALA A 65 -2.91 8.58 16.88
N VAL A 66 -4.06 8.11 16.39
CA VAL A 66 -5.14 7.66 17.29
C VAL A 66 -4.79 6.39 18.03
N ILE A 67 -3.97 5.49 17.47
CA ILE A 67 -3.47 4.32 18.20
C ILE A 67 -2.61 4.76 19.38
N VAL A 68 -1.68 5.69 19.18
CA VAL A 68 -0.88 6.25 20.26
C VAL A 68 -1.76 6.90 21.32
N GLU A 69 -2.69 7.77 20.90
CA GLU A 69 -3.57 8.52 21.80
C GLU A 69 -4.53 7.60 22.59
N SER A 70 -4.97 6.50 21.98
CA SER A 70 -5.83 5.51 22.63
C SER A 70 -5.12 4.69 23.71
N ASN A 71 -3.80 4.70 23.71
CA ASN A 71 -2.95 3.87 24.59
C ASN A 71 -3.28 2.37 24.53
N LEU A 72 -3.70 1.87 23.35
CA LEU A 72 -4.00 0.47 23.10
C LEU A 72 -2.83 -0.20 22.36
N ASP A 73 -2.56 -1.47 22.72
CA ASP A 73 -1.57 -2.29 22.00
C ASP A 73 -2.22 -2.91 20.76
N ILE A 74 -2.19 -2.19 19.63
CA ILE A 74 -2.81 -2.59 18.38
C ILE A 74 -1.72 -2.94 17.36
N HIS A 75 -1.84 -4.10 16.70
CA HIS A 75 -1.00 -4.48 15.58
C HIS A 75 -1.63 -3.99 14.26
N ILE A 76 -0.89 -3.19 13.48
CA ILE A 76 -1.31 -2.77 12.15
C ILE A 76 -0.77 -3.73 11.11
N VAL A 77 -1.64 -4.21 10.22
CA VAL A 77 -1.26 -4.87 8.96
C VAL A 77 -1.66 -3.94 7.82
N HIS A 78 -0.67 -3.34 7.19
CA HIS A 78 -0.86 -2.39 6.09
C HIS A 78 -0.65 -3.07 4.74
N LEU A 79 -1.45 -2.68 3.75
CA LEU A 79 -1.29 -3.12 2.38
C LEU A 79 -0.46 -2.12 1.59
N GLY A 80 0.85 -2.33 1.62
CA GLY A 80 1.83 -1.59 0.83
C GLY A 80 1.87 -2.04 -0.63
N THR A 81 2.96 -1.82 -1.29
CA THR A 81 3.15 -2.20 -2.70
C THR A 81 4.63 -2.37 -3.04
N MET A 82 4.95 -3.36 -3.86
CA MET A 82 6.28 -3.48 -4.46
C MET A 82 6.65 -2.24 -5.33
N GLY A 83 5.68 -1.44 -5.73
CA GLY A 83 5.90 -0.23 -6.54
C GLY A 83 6.69 0.87 -5.84
N VAL A 84 6.92 0.79 -4.52
CA VAL A 84 7.79 1.71 -3.77
C VAL A 84 9.24 1.61 -4.21
N TYR A 85 9.68 0.44 -4.69
CA TYR A 85 11.04 0.21 -5.20
C TYR A 85 11.27 0.72 -6.63
N GLY A 86 10.23 1.24 -7.29
CA GLY A 86 10.28 1.73 -8.68
C GLY A 86 10.03 0.65 -9.72
N TYR A 87 10.18 1.03 -10.98
CA TYR A 87 9.85 0.18 -12.14
C TYR A 87 11.09 -0.39 -12.84
N GLY A 88 12.04 -0.91 -12.08
CA GLY A 88 13.12 -1.70 -12.67
C GLY A 88 14.23 -0.90 -13.35
N SER A 89 14.55 0.29 -12.85
CA SER A 89 15.70 1.07 -13.30
C SER A 89 17.07 0.49 -12.91
N HIS A 90 17.09 -0.63 -12.19
CA HIS A 90 18.30 -1.13 -11.53
C HIS A 90 19.07 -2.18 -12.34
N ARG A 91 18.91 -2.21 -13.65
CA ARG A 91 19.69 -3.09 -14.56
C ARG A 91 19.70 -4.57 -14.12
N GLY A 92 18.59 -5.06 -13.59
CA GLY A 92 18.45 -6.45 -13.13
C GLY A 92 19.06 -6.76 -11.75
N ALA A 93 19.48 -5.74 -11.00
CA ALA A 93 19.94 -5.96 -9.64
C ALA A 93 18.79 -6.42 -8.73
N THR A 94 19.04 -7.40 -7.91
CA THR A 94 18.14 -7.80 -6.83
C THR A 94 18.27 -6.79 -5.69
N ILE A 95 17.15 -6.19 -5.30
CA ILE A 95 17.09 -5.21 -4.22
C ILE A 95 16.44 -5.88 -3.02
N PRO A 96 17.04 -5.83 -1.83
CA PRO A 96 16.41 -6.36 -0.62
C PRO A 96 15.16 -5.56 -0.26
N GLU A 97 14.18 -6.22 0.34
CA GLU A 97 13.00 -5.56 0.86
C GLU A 97 13.31 -4.84 2.17
N GLY A 98 12.75 -3.66 2.32
CA GLY A 98 12.77 -2.88 3.56
C GLY A 98 14.10 -2.19 3.81
N TYR A 99 15.08 -2.88 4.36
CA TYR A 99 16.32 -2.26 4.81
C TYR A 99 17.51 -2.68 3.97
N LEU A 100 18.43 -1.74 3.79
CA LEU A 100 19.69 -1.91 3.09
C LEU A 100 20.87 -1.61 4.03
N LYS A 101 21.82 -2.53 4.10
CA LYS A 101 23.09 -2.29 4.78
C LYS A 101 23.97 -1.41 3.91
N VAL A 102 24.45 -0.31 4.47
CA VAL A 102 25.34 0.64 3.80
C VAL A 102 26.60 0.87 4.62
N GLU A 103 27.72 1.01 3.93
CA GLU A 103 28.96 1.47 4.54
C GLU A 103 29.12 2.97 4.27
N VAL A 104 29.19 3.76 5.32
CA VAL A 104 29.39 5.22 5.24
C VAL A 104 30.84 5.55 5.59
N PRO A 105 31.64 6.06 4.63
CA PRO A 105 33.03 6.46 4.93
C PRO A 105 33.04 7.67 5.87
N GLN A 106 33.92 7.62 6.86
CA GLN A 106 34.11 8.68 7.84
C GLN A 106 35.29 9.58 7.47
N PRO A 107 35.38 10.85 7.97
CA PRO A 107 36.46 11.75 7.70
C PRO A 107 37.83 11.27 8.19
N ASP A 108 37.88 10.41 9.20
CA ASP A 108 39.10 9.80 9.75
C ASP A 108 39.58 8.57 8.96
N GLY A 109 38.90 8.21 7.86
CA GLY A 109 39.18 7.06 7.03
C GLY A 109 38.59 5.74 7.53
N SER A 110 37.89 5.74 8.66
CA SER A 110 37.13 4.60 9.13
C SER A 110 35.84 4.42 8.31
N ARG A 111 35.17 3.27 8.47
CA ARG A 111 33.85 3.00 7.87
C ARG A 111 32.85 2.68 8.96
N PHE A 112 31.68 3.22 8.80
CA PHE A 112 30.54 2.94 9.67
C PHE A 112 29.50 2.14 8.88
N GLU A 113 29.10 0.98 9.42
CA GLU A 113 27.99 0.20 8.86
C GLU A 113 26.67 0.68 9.48
N GLU A 114 25.69 0.95 8.64
CA GLU A 114 24.35 1.32 9.05
C GLU A 114 23.32 0.56 8.23
N GLU A 115 22.19 0.29 8.85
CA GLU A 115 21.01 -0.27 8.17
C GLU A 115 20.00 0.86 7.97
N ILE A 116 19.74 1.20 6.71
CA ILE A 116 18.81 2.27 6.33
C ILE A 116 17.59 1.71 5.62
N LEU A 117 16.45 2.39 5.76
CA LEU A 117 15.30 2.08 4.92
C LEU A 117 15.69 2.29 3.45
N HIS A 118 15.43 1.27 2.61
CA HIS A 118 15.85 1.33 1.20
C HIS A 118 15.21 2.53 0.51
N PRO A 119 16.02 3.39 -0.14
CA PRO A 119 15.52 4.54 -0.86
C PRO A 119 14.59 4.09 -1.99
N ALA A 120 13.38 4.63 -1.99
CA ALA A 120 12.37 4.33 -2.97
C ALA A 120 12.46 5.26 -4.18
N SER A 121 12.03 4.76 -5.34
CA SER A 121 11.93 5.53 -6.58
C SER A 121 10.51 5.42 -7.13
N PRO A 122 9.51 6.02 -6.45
CA PRO A 122 8.10 5.85 -6.80
C PRO A 122 7.78 6.42 -8.17
N GLY A 123 7.11 5.63 -9.02
CA GLY A 123 6.74 6.01 -10.38
C GLY A 123 5.41 6.76 -10.49
N SER A 124 4.70 7.01 -9.40
CA SER A 124 3.44 7.74 -9.36
C SER A 124 3.18 8.37 -8.00
N VAL A 125 2.20 9.27 -7.92
CA VAL A 125 1.77 9.87 -6.63
C VAL A 125 1.27 8.79 -5.67
N TYR A 126 0.54 7.78 -6.16
CA TYR A 126 0.14 6.64 -5.34
C TYR A 126 1.35 5.90 -4.73
N HIS A 127 2.35 5.54 -5.54
CA HIS A 127 3.55 4.88 -5.02
C HIS A 127 4.35 5.79 -4.07
N MET A 128 4.34 7.10 -4.32
CA MET A 128 4.94 8.07 -3.41
C MET A 128 4.24 8.08 -2.05
N THR A 129 2.90 8.06 -2.00
CA THR A 129 2.20 7.99 -0.71
C THR A 129 2.56 6.71 0.05
N LYS A 130 2.62 5.55 -0.63
CA LYS A 130 3.04 4.29 -0.02
C LYS A 130 4.49 4.32 0.50
N THR A 131 5.38 5.07 -0.16
CA THR A 131 6.74 5.30 0.35
C THR A 131 6.73 6.19 1.61
N LEU A 132 5.88 7.20 1.64
CA LEU A 132 5.72 8.06 2.82
C LEU A 132 5.14 7.27 4.01
N ASP A 133 4.24 6.32 3.76
CA ASP A 133 3.73 5.44 4.80
C ASP A 133 4.85 4.62 5.46
N GLN A 134 5.83 4.12 4.69
CA GLN A 134 6.99 3.43 5.26
C GLN A 134 7.78 4.31 6.24
N LEU A 135 7.94 5.60 5.93
CA LEU A 135 8.61 6.56 6.82
C LEU A 135 7.78 6.83 8.08
N LEU A 136 6.47 6.95 7.95
CA LEU A 136 5.57 7.06 9.10
C LEU A 136 5.68 5.80 9.97
N PHE A 137 5.65 4.61 9.38
CA PHE A 137 5.77 3.35 10.11
C PHE A 137 7.11 3.23 10.84
N LEU A 138 8.20 3.58 10.19
CA LEU A 138 9.52 3.60 10.81
C LEU A 138 9.54 4.52 12.03
N TYR A 139 8.99 5.74 11.89
CA TYR A 139 8.92 6.71 12.99
C TYR A 139 8.09 6.18 14.17
N TYR A 140 6.85 5.76 13.92
CA TYR A 140 5.93 5.32 14.97
C TYR A 140 6.33 3.97 15.62
N ASN A 141 6.94 3.07 14.86
CA ASN A 141 7.49 1.85 15.44
C ASN A 141 8.67 2.16 16.37
N LYS A 142 9.58 3.05 15.97
CA LYS A 142 10.77 3.39 16.76
C LYS A 142 10.45 4.22 18.00
N ASN A 143 9.53 5.18 17.92
CA ASN A 143 9.30 6.16 18.97
C ASN A 143 8.11 5.80 19.86
N ASP A 144 7.08 5.19 19.32
CA ASP A 144 5.82 4.87 19.99
C ASP A 144 5.58 3.37 20.12
N LEU A 145 6.52 2.54 19.64
CA LEU A 145 6.53 1.08 19.73
C LEU A 145 5.31 0.39 19.09
N ILE A 146 4.65 1.04 18.14
CA ILE A 146 3.52 0.43 17.41
C ILE A 146 4.04 -0.77 16.61
N ARG A 147 3.36 -1.91 16.73
CA ARG A 147 3.62 -3.10 15.94
C ARG A 147 3.01 -2.94 14.54
N ILE A 148 3.85 -3.00 13.50
CA ILE A 148 3.43 -2.76 12.12
C ILE A 148 3.98 -3.86 11.22
N THR A 149 3.12 -4.41 10.37
CA THR A 149 3.49 -5.27 9.24
C THR A 149 3.09 -4.57 7.95
N ASP A 150 4.06 -4.16 7.15
CA ASP A 150 3.83 -3.55 5.84
C ASP A 150 4.05 -4.59 4.73
N LEU A 151 2.98 -4.95 4.02
CA LEU A 151 2.99 -5.98 2.98
C LEU A 151 3.26 -5.35 1.61
N HIS A 152 4.46 -5.50 1.07
CA HIS A 152 4.83 -5.02 -0.27
C HIS A 152 4.35 -5.98 -1.36
N GLN A 153 3.04 -6.06 -1.52
CA GLN A 153 2.41 -7.00 -2.43
C GLN A 153 2.66 -6.69 -3.91
N GLY A 154 2.61 -7.75 -4.72
CA GLY A 154 2.55 -7.69 -6.17
C GLY A 154 1.17 -7.26 -6.70
N ILE A 155 0.94 -7.46 -7.99
CA ILE A 155 -0.32 -7.13 -8.64
C ILE A 155 -1.36 -8.20 -8.31
N VAL A 156 -2.45 -7.80 -7.65
CA VAL A 156 -3.59 -8.69 -7.37
C VAL A 156 -4.42 -8.89 -8.63
N TRP A 157 -4.83 -10.13 -8.92
CA TRP A 157 -5.66 -10.45 -10.08
C TRP A 157 -6.72 -11.49 -9.75
N GLY A 158 -7.71 -11.62 -10.63
CA GLY A 158 -8.80 -12.55 -10.43
C GLY A 158 -9.83 -12.09 -9.39
N THR A 159 -10.80 -12.95 -9.13
CA THR A 159 -11.90 -12.68 -8.17
C THR A 159 -12.17 -13.86 -7.25
N ASN A 160 -11.72 -15.05 -7.62
CA ASN A 160 -12.11 -16.28 -6.97
C ASN A 160 -10.94 -16.95 -6.25
N THR A 161 -11.15 -17.27 -5.00
CA THR A 161 -10.33 -18.15 -4.18
C THR A 161 -11.24 -19.26 -3.63
N GLU A 162 -10.67 -20.30 -3.06
CA GLU A 162 -11.46 -21.33 -2.37
C GLU A 162 -12.41 -20.74 -1.31
N THR A 163 -12.00 -19.64 -0.67
CA THR A 163 -12.81 -18.95 0.33
C THR A 163 -13.95 -18.18 -0.31
N THR A 164 -13.68 -17.42 -1.39
CA THR A 164 -14.72 -16.59 -2.04
C THR A 164 -15.75 -17.42 -2.79
N LEU A 165 -15.42 -18.64 -3.20
CA LEU A 165 -16.36 -19.58 -3.81
C LEU A 165 -17.41 -20.13 -2.84
N LYS A 166 -17.18 -20.01 -1.51
CA LYS A 166 -18.12 -20.48 -0.49
C LYS A 166 -19.36 -19.58 -0.33
N ASP A 167 -19.23 -18.30 -0.67
CA ASP A 167 -20.31 -17.32 -0.53
C ASP A 167 -20.15 -16.21 -1.59
N PRO A 168 -21.16 -15.99 -2.46
CA PRO A 168 -21.11 -14.93 -3.49
C PRO A 168 -20.84 -13.52 -2.95
N ARG A 169 -21.18 -13.25 -1.69
CA ARG A 169 -20.91 -11.97 -1.03
C ARG A 169 -19.42 -11.71 -0.77
N LEU A 170 -18.58 -12.73 -0.87
CA LEU A 170 -17.13 -12.63 -0.70
C LEU A 170 -16.41 -12.34 -2.03
N THR A 171 -17.13 -12.35 -3.16
CA THR A 171 -16.55 -12.10 -4.48
C THR A 171 -16.08 -10.65 -4.59
N ASN A 172 -14.84 -10.48 -4.98
CA ASN A 172 -14.25 -9.15 -5.19
C ASN A 172 -14.68 -8.55 -6.54
N ARG A 173 -14.63 -7.22 -6.63
CA ARG A 173 -14.84 -6.52 -7.89
C ARG A 173 -13.74 -6.88 -8.90
N PHE A 174 -14.13 -7.22 -10.11
CA PHE A 174 -13.20 -7.48 -11.21
C PHE A 174 -12.87 -6.18 -11.95
N ASP A 175 -11.79 -5.53 -11.54
CA ASP A 175 -11.35 -4.26 -12.14
C ASP A 175 -10.51 -4.52 -13.39
N TYR A 176 -11.00 -4.08 -14.54
CA TYR A 176 -10.32 -4.18 -15.84
C TYR A 176 -10.22 -2.84 -16.59
N ASP A 177 -10.75 -1.76 -16.01
CA ASP A 177 -10.75 -0.42 -16.58
C ASP A 177 -9.35 0.22 -16.65
N GLY A 178 -9.27 1.43 -17.19
CA GLY A 178 -8.01 2.17 -17.37
C GLY A 178 -7.42 2.75 -16.08
N ASP A 179 -8.22 2.87 -15.01
CA ASP A 179 -7.82 3.53 -13.77
C ASP A 179 -7.44 2.53 -12.69
N TYR A 180 -8.32 1.57 -12.44
CA TYR A 180 -8.22 0.60 -11.35
C TYR A 180 -7.90 -0.82 -11.82
N GLY A 181 -8.03 -1.09 -13.12
CA GLY A 181 -7.81 -2.40 -13.68
C GLY A 181 -6.35 -2.82 -13.67
N THR A 182 -6.12 -4.10 -13.33
CA THR A 182 -4.81 -4.71 -13.43
C THR A 182 -4.57 -5.30 -14.82
N VAL A 183 -3.33 -5.50 -15.22
CA VAL A 183 -2.99 -5.97 -16.56
C VAL A 183 -3.59 -7.35 -16.86
N LEU A 184 -3.52 -8.30 -15.93
CA LEU A 184 -4.07 -9.65 -16.13
C LEU A 184 -5.60 -9.62 -16.20
N ASN A 185 -6.27 -8.86 -15.33
CA ASN A 185 -7.73 -8.71 -15.39
C ASN A 185 -8.17 -8.11 -16.73
N ARG A 186 -7.43 -7.13 -17.23
CA ARG A 186 -7.69 -6.54 -18.55
C ARG A 186 -7.50 -7.54 -19.67
N PHE A 187 -6.42 -8.32 -19.65
CA PHE A 187 -6.16 -9.35 -20.65
C PHE A 187 -7.24 -10.44 -20.63
N LEU A 188 -7.65 -10.89 -19.45
CA LEU A 188 -8.73 -11.87 -19.31
C LEU A 188 -10.05 -11.33 -19.90
N MET A 189 -10.38 -10.07 -19.61
CA MET A 189 -11.59 -9.44 -20.17
C MET A 189 -11.49 -9.31 -21.69
N GLN A 190 -10.36 -8.82 -22.21
CA GLN A 190 -10.14 -8.68 -23.65
C GLN A 190 -10.22 -10.03 -24.36
N ALA A 191 -9.58 -11.05 -23.83
CA ALA A 191 -9.62 -12.39 -24.40
C ALA A 191 -11.06 -12.96 -24.40
N ALA A 192 -11.81 -12.77 -23.31
CA ALA A 192 -13.19 -13.27 -23.19
C ALA A 192 -14.16 -12.67 -24.21
N ILE A 193 -13.93 -11.41 -24.62
CA ILE A 193 -14.78 -10.73 -25.62
C ILE A 193 -14.19 -10.76 -27.04
N GLY A 194 -13.08 -11.47 -27.25
CA GLY A 194 -12.39 -11.51 -28.55
C GLY A 194 -11.71 -10.20 -28.95
N TYR A 195 -11.40 -9.32 -28.01
CA TYR A 195 -10.69 -8.06 -28.26
C TYR A 195 -9.19 -8.27 -28.23
N PRO A 196 -8.39 -7.61 -29.09
CA PRO A 196 -6.94 -7.73 -29.07
C PRO A 196 -6.34 -7.33 -27.71
N LEU A 197 -5.35 -8.10 -27.23
CA LEU A 197 -4.65 -7.77 -25.99
C LEU A 197 -3.85 -6.47 -26.16
N THR A 198 -4.09 -5.51 -25.30
CA THR A 198 -3.41 -4.20 -25.34
C THR A 198 -2.14 -4.23 -24.51
N VAL A 199 -0.99 -4.09 -25.18
CA VAL A 199 0.33 -4.07 -24.54
C VAL A 199 0.87 -2.64 -24.55
N HIS A 200 1.34 -2.17 -23.40
CA HIS A 200 2.01 -0.87 -23.28
C HIS A 200 3.52 -1.00 -23.56
N GLY A 201 4.04 -0.12 -24.40
CA GLY A 201 5.45 -0.14 -24.80
C GLY A 201 5.82 -1.42 -25.54
N THR A 202 6.95 -2.02 -25.20
CA THR A 202 7.49 -3.23 -25.86
C THR A 202 6.94 -4.55 -25.31
N GLY A 203 6.20 -4.51 -24.21
CA GLY A 203 5.73 -5.71 -23.50
C GLY A 203 6.80 -6.42 -22.67
N GLY A 204 8.00 -5.85 -22.54
CA GLY A 204 9.11 -6.43 -21.77
C GLY A 204 9.05 -6.18 -20.26
N GLN A 205 7.93 -5.66 -19.73
CA GLN A 205 7.77 -5.39 -18.29
C GLN A 205 7.65 -6.69 -17.50
N THR A 206 8.45 -6.81 -16.45
CA THR A 206 8.34 -7.90 -15.46
C THR A 206 7.60 -7.39 -14.23
N ARG A 207 6.64 -8.16 -13.74
CA ARG A 207 5.85 -7.86 -12.54
C ARG A 207 5.57 -9.13 -11.76
N ALA A 208 5.52 -9.01 -10.42
CA ALA A 208 5.00 -10.07 -9.57
C ALA A 208 3.47 -9.99 -9.50
N PHE A 209 2.83 -11.15 -9.47
CA PHE A 209 1.38 -11.31 -9.35
C PHE A 209 1.05 -12.17 -8.13
N ILE A 210 -0.09 -11.90 -7.52
CA ILE A 210 -0.60 -12.61 -6.35
C ILE A 210 -2.09 -12.90 -6.53
#